data_e8a24716b5402d4894c291ed4a137c0e
#
_entry.id   e8a24716b5402d4894c291ed4a137c0e
#
_cell.length_a   1.000
_cell.length_b   1.000
_cell.length_c   1.000
_cell.angle_alpha   90.00
_cell.angle_beta   90.00
_cell.angle_gamma   90.00
#
_symmetry.space_group_name_H-M   'P 1'
#
loop_
_entity.id
_entity.type
_entity.pdbx_description
1 polymer ?
#
loop_
_entity_poly.entity_id
_entity_poly.type
_entity_poly.pdbx_seq_one_letter_code
_entity_poly.pdbx_strand_id
1 'polypeptide(L)'
;MKEFIKNLLITFGVILLFFLPFHLIKPSNSKNEYPIKTLDIKNLEPTIGVEGGELKRSLSADAKTLNPVMAQETSSTAIIGLLFNGLTKTNVKTLLPEPDLAEKWEVNKDGTVWIFHLRDAKWFDGKPVSADDVVFTYNQIYYNPNIPSSAKDVLTVEGKPFKVEKVDDKTVKFTLPKPFAVFLNAVSQPILPKHILEKSVKEGKFPSTWTVNTDPTQIIGTGPYRLVKYVQGQYVIYERNPYYWEKDEKGQKLPYIVSIKSQIIKDPDVSLVKFLSGESDIYGVRATDLSKLLENAKKGDYTIYNLGATPSTLFLFFNQNPKAPIEKYKLKWFQNTKFRQAISYAVDREGIKNIVYNGLATPIYTAVTPADRRLYDENYYPKYPYNLQKAKEILLSIGFKEGKDGYLYDSEGHKLSFTLITNAGNKEREAIGNILKEDLRKIGIEVNFQGLDFNNLVSKLMSNYDFEAVIIGLTGSMDPYFSQNVWLSSGHMHMWNPKQQKPATDWEAEVDRLFNLAAVELDQNKRDELYKQAFKIIGEQQPMIFIVAPQEMVAVRNKLKN
;
A
#
# COMPACT_ATOMS: atom_id res chain seq x y z
N MET A 1 -9.07 16.23 4.28
CA MET A 1 -9.15 15.78 2.86
C MET A 1 -7.84 15.96 2.08
N LYS A 2 -7.05 17.02 2.28
CA LYS A 2 -5.75 17.22 1.61
C LYS A 2 -4.66 16.21 2.01
N GLU A 3 -4.80 15.51 3.13
CA GLU A 3 -3.80 14.60 3.68
C GLU A 3 -4.01 13.12 3.32
N PHE A 4 -5.22 12.75 2.93
CA PHE A 4 -5.61 11.35 2.71
C PHE A 4 -4.90 10.67 1.51
N ILE A 5 -4.51 11.42 0.51
CA ILE A 5 -4.00 10.88 -0.76
C ILE A 5 -2.48 10.72 -0.78
N LYS A 6 -1.77 11.50 0.03
CA LYS A 6 -0.32 11.37 0.19
C LYS A 6 0.06 10.01 0.78
N ASN A 7 -0.88 9.37 1.46
CA ASN A 7 -0.70 8.20 2.31
C ASN A 7 -0.86 6.87 1.59
N LEU A 8 -1.46 6.89 0.39
CA LEU A 8 -1.75 5.65 -0.33
C LEU A 8 -0.53 5.08 -1.08
N LEU A 9 0.57 5.81 -1.16
CA LEU A 9 1.61 5.55 -2.15
C LEU A 9 2.88 4.82 -1.65
N ILE A 10 3.03 4.56 -0.35
CA ILE A 10 4.29 3.98 0.17
C ILE A 10 4.09 2.96 1.31
N THR A 11 2.88 2.61 1.71
CA THR A 11 2.65 1.95 3.01
C THR A 11 3.02 0.47 3.05
N PHE A 12 3.07 -0.27 1.95
CA PHE A 12 3.28 -1.72 1.98
C PHE A 12 4.73 -2.16 1.72
N GLY A 13 5.47 -1.52 0.84
CA GLY A 13 6.86 -1.89 0.60
C GLY A 13 7.77 -1.65 1.80
N VAL A 14 7.55 -0.55 2.50
CA VAL A 14 8.34 -0.20 3.70
C VAL A 14 7.88 -0.98 4.93
N ILE A 15 6.59 -1.34 5.03
CA ILE A 15 6.06 -2.13 6.15
C ILE A 15 6.54 -3.59 6.07
N LEU A 16 6.65 -4.18 4.87
CA LEU A 16 7.24 -5.52 4.73
C LEU A 16 8.71 -5.57 5.18
N LEU A 17 9.47 -4.50 4.99
CA LEU A 17 10.84 -4.38 5.51
C LEU A 17 10.90 -4.25 7.04
N PHE A 18 9.80 -3.83 7.70
CA PHE A 18 9.76 -3.61 9.15
C PHE A 18 9.21 -4.78 9.95
N PHE A 19 8.37 -5.59 9.33
CA PHE A 19 7.78 -6.79 9.96
C PHE A 19 8.48 -8.09 9.58
N LEU A 20 9.50 -8.04 8.72
CA LEU A 20 10.42 -9.17 8.67
C LEU A 20 11.06 -9.26 10.06
N PRO A 21 10.76 -10.26 10.87
CA PRO A 21 11.69 -10.61 11.92
C PRO A 21 13.00 -10.80 11.18
N PHE A 22 14.04 -10.04 11.51
CA PHE A 22 15.38 -10.20 10.92
C PHE A 22 15.93 -11.57 11.29
N HIS A 23 15.37 -12.59 10.65
CA HIS A 23 15.66 -14.01 10.87
C HIS A 23 16.17 -14.61 9.58
N LEU A 24 17.06 -13.95 8.84
CA LEU A 24 17.29 -14.52 7.52
C LEU A 24 18.68 -14.27 6.99
N ILE A 25 19.33 -15.31 6.68
CA ILE A 25 20.01 -15.77 5.47
C ILE A 25 21.22 -16.61 5.86
N LYS A 26 21.13 -17.94 5.58
CA LYS A 26 22.35 -18.73 5.41
C LYS A 26 22.95 -18.37 4.06
N PRO A 27 24.22 -17.95 3.96
CA PRO A 27 24.87 -17.80 2.66
C PRO A 27 25.06 -19.16 2.03
N SER A 28 24.50 -19.38 0.85
CA SER A 28 24.91 -20.48 -0.02
C SER A 28 26.33 -20.18 -0.51
N ASN A 29 27.25 -21.11 -0.31
CA ASN A 29 28.60 -21.06 -0.84
C ASN A 29 28.57 -21.18 -2.37
N SER A 30 28.58 -20.05 -3.09
CA SER A 30 29.02 -20.02 -4.48
C SER A 30 29.91 -18.80 -4.71
N LYS A 31 31.13 -19.10 -5.17
CA LYS A 31 32.13 -18.08 -5.52
C LYS A 31 31.70 -17.38 -6.79
N ASN A 32 31.78 -16.03 -6.80
CA ASN A 32 31.83 -15.16 -7.97
C ASN A 32 30.53 -14.95 -8.77
N GLU A 33 29.48 -14.45 -8.15
CA GLU A 33 28.46 -13.72 -8.91
C GLU A 33 28.12 -12.43 -8.15
N TYR A 34 28.19 -11.30 -8.84
CA TYR A 34 27.66 -10.04 -8.33
C TYR A 34 26.14 -10.12 -8.35
N PRO A 35 25.51 -9.90 -7.23
CA PRO A 35 24.26 -10.53 -7.11
C PRO A 35 23.17 -9.58 -6.71
N ILE A 36 22.24 -9.46 -7.56
CA ILE A 36 20.88 -9.32 -7.08
C ILE A 36 20.47 -10.71 -6.62
N LYS A 37 20.29 -10.89 -5.32
CA LYS A 37 19.73 -12.13 -4.78
C LYS A 37 18.21 -12.00 -4.77
N THR A 38 17.53 -12.88 -5.50
CA THR A 38 16.07 -12.99 -5.35
C THR A 38 15.77 -13.64 -4.01
N LEU A 39 14.99 -12.95 -3.19
CA LEU A 39 14.58 -13.47 -1.90
C LEU A 39 13.22 -14.16 -2.06
N ASP A 40 13.20 -15.48 -1.94
CA ASP A 40 11.95 -16.23 -1.84
C ASP A 40 11.44 -16.21 -0.39
N ILE A 41 10.63 -15.21 -0.09
CA ILE A 41 10.06 -14.99 1.26
C ILE A 41 9.27 -16.20 1.75
N LYS A 42 8.69 -17.00 0.88
CA LYS A 42 7.95 -18.22 1.26
C LYS A 42 8.84 -19.29 1.89
N ASN A 43 10.03 -19.43 1.34
CA ASN A 43 10.98 -20.48 1.73
C ASN A 43 12.06 -19.96 2.68
N LEU A 44 11.89 -18.75 3.23
CA LEU A 44 12.78 -18.23 4.23
C LEU A 44 12.66 -19.04 5.53
N GLU A 45 13.72 -19.72 5.94
CA GLU A 45 13.77 -20.36 7.25
C GLU A 45 14.30 -19.38 8.29
N PRO A 46 13.57 -19.16 9.40
CA PRO A 46 14.05 -18.33 10.49
C PRO A 46 15.38 -18.89 11.01
N THR A 47 16.38 -18.04 11.13
CA THR A 47 17.63 -18.43 11.78
C THR A 47 17.75 -17.69 13.12
N ILE A 48 18.33 -18.37 14.10
CA ILE A 48 18.55 -17.78 15.42
C ILE A 48 19.61 -16.70 15.28
N GLY A 49 19.26 -15.50 15.68
CA GLY A 49 20.12 -14.34 15.64
C GLY A 49 20.99 -14.18 16.88
N VAL A 50 21.83 -13.16 16.86
CA VAL A 50 22.64 -12.73 17.98
C VAL A 50 22.12 -11.40 18.50
N GLU A 51 21.82 -11.34 19.78
CA GLU A 51 21.37 -10.10 20.42
C GLU A 51 22.47 -9.04 20.40
N GLY A 52 22.12 -7.83 19.97
CA GLY A 52 23.00 -6.66 20.04
C GLY A 52 22.89 -5.72 18.84
N GLY A 53 23.76 -4.73 18.85
CA GLY A 53 23.95 -3.80 17.73
C GLY A 53 22.88 -2.73 17.56
N GLU A 54 23.22 -1.76 16.71
CA GLU A 54 22.33 -0.69 16.26
C GLU A 54 22.07 -0.83 14.77
N LEU A 55 20.81 -0.77 14.38
CA LEU A 55 20.38 -0.66 12.98
C LEU A 55 20.27 0.81 12.60
N LYS A 56 20.98 1.22 11.55
CA LYS A 56 20.92 2.57 10.98
C LYS A 56 20.12 2.55 9.69
N ARG A 57 19.10 3.40 9.59
CA ARG A 57 18.24 3.50 8.40
C ARG A 57 17.86 4.95 8.12
N SER A 58 17.29 5.20 6.93
CA SER A 58 16.75 6.50 6.54
C SER A 58 15.23 6.51 6.55
N LEU A 59 14.63 7.65 6.89
CA LEU A 59 13.23 8.00 6.68
C LEU A 59 13.16 9.19 5.74
N SER A 60 12.20 9.20 4.81
CA SER A 60 12.07 10.25 3.79
C SER A 60 11.43 11.56 4.32
N ALA A 61 10.78 11.53 5.47
CA ALA A 61 10.13 12.71 6.06
C ALA A 61 9.91 12.54 7.56
N ASP A 62 9.69 13.66 8.25
CA ASP A 62 9.19 13.70 9.62
C ASP A 62 7.77 13.13 9.72
N ALA A 63 7.45 12.57 10.88
CA ALA A 63 6.06 12.28 11.22
C ALA A 63 5.24 13.58 11.32
N LYS A 64 3.96 13.47 11.04
CA LYS A 64 2.99 14.54 11.33
C LYS A 64 2.34 14.36 12.69
N THR A 65 2.26 13.11 13.13
CA THR A 65 1.73 12.71 14.44
C THR A 65 2.36 11.40 14.88
N LEU A 66 2.41 11.17 16.19
CA LEU A 66 2.79 9.89 16.80
C LEU A 66 1.57 9.15 17.37
N ASN A 67 0.37 9.69 17.14
CA ASN A 67 -0.89 9.04 17.50
C ASN A 67 -1.29 8.04 16.40
N PRO A 68 -1.34 6.73 16.68
CA PRO A 68 -1.57 5.71 15.64
C PRO A 68 -2.97 5.77 15.01
N VAL A 69 -3.95 6.33 15.71
CA VAL A 69 -5.33 6.48 15.19
C VAL A 69 -5.45 7.67 14.25
N MET A 70 -4.63 8.70 14.46
CA MET A 70 -4.62 9.93 13.67
C MET A 70 -3.63 9.90 12.51
N ALA A 71 -2.70 8.94 12.52
CA ALA A 71 -1.69 8.79 11.47
C ALA A 71 -2.33 8.30 10.17
N GLN A 72 -2.15 9.07 9.10
CA GLN A 72 -2.68 8.76 7.78
C GLN A 72 -1.60 8.75 6.68
N GLU A 73 -0.35 9.06 7.02
CA GLU A 73 0.76 9.09 6.08
C GLU A 73 1.90 8.17 6.51
N THR A 74 2.68 7.72 5.52
CA THR A 74 3.76 6.77 5.72
C THR A 74 4.86 7.27 6.64
N SER A 75 5.14 8.56 6.66
CA SER A 75 6.16 9.12 7.55
C SER A 75 5.82 8.92 9.02
N SER A 76 4.53 9.05 9.40
CA SER A 76 4.06 8.75 10.75
C SER A 76 4.00 7.24 11.00
N THR A 77 3.37 6.48 10.09
CA THR A 77 3.19 5.03 10.27
C THR A 77 4.51 4.26 10.30
N ALA A 78 5.55 4.69 9.58
CA ALA A 78 6.89 4.11 9.64
C ALA A 78 7.57 4.25 11.01
N ILE A 79 7.18 5.26 11.78
CA ILE A 79 7.65 5.42 13.17
C ILE A 79 6.75 4.63 14.13
N ILE A 80 5.46 4.76 14.02
CA ILE A 80 4.45 4.21 14.92
C ILE A 80 4.41 2.68 14.84
N GLY A 81 4.60 2.09 13.66
CA GLY A 81 4.49 0.65 13.43
C GLY A 81 5.44 -0.22 14.27
N LEU A 82 6.47 0.37 14.86
CA LEU A 82 7.36 -0.32 15.80
C LEU A 82 6.91 -0.25 17.27
N LEU A 83 5.91 0.61 17.57
CA LEU A 83 5.53 0.97 18.93
C LEU A 83 4.27 0.26 19.43
N PHE A 84 3.40 -0.20 18.53
CA PHE A 84 2.09 -0.72 18.89
C PHE A 84 1.80 -2.07 18.24
N ASN A 85 0.93 -2.85 18.88
CA ASN A 85 0.42 -4.13 18.37
C ASN A 85 -1.11 -4.11 18.31
N GLY A 86 -1.67 -4.96 17.43
CA GLY A 86 -3.09 -5.29 17.40
C GLY A 86 -3.40 -6.59 18.12
N LEU A 87 -4.63 -7.08 18.01
CA LEU A 87 -4.96 -8.43 18.49
C LEU A 87 -4.29 -9.51 17.65
N THR A 88 -4.18 -9.24 16.36
CA THR A 88 -3.52 -10.09 15.35
C THR A 88 -2.47 -9.29 14.61
N LYS A 89 -1.59 -9.97 13.91
CA LYS A 89 -0.65 -9.40 12.92
C LYS A 89 -0.70 -10.24 11.64
N THR A 90 -0.13 -9.73 10.55
CA THR A 90 -0.02 -10.49 9.30
C THR A 90 1.29 -11.28 9.27
N ASN A 91 1.20 -12.58 9.04
CA ASN A 91 2.36 -13.42 8.81
C ASN A 91 2.98 -13.08 7.44
N VAL A 92 4.25 -12.70 7.43
CA VAL A 92 4.94 -12.24 6.21
C VAL A 92 5.15 -13.33 5.16
N LYS A 93 5.19 -14.61 5.57
CA LYS A 93 5.37 -15.74 4.65
C LYS A 93 4.05 -16.15 3.99
N THR A 94 3.01 -16.32 4.82
CA THR A 94 1.71 -16.85 4.39
C THR A 94 0.73 -15.76 3.96
N LEU A 95 0.97 -14.50 4.38
CA LEU A 95 0.07 -13.35 4.24
C LEU A 95 -1.27 -13.52 4.96
N LEU A 96 -1.34 -14.51 5.85
CA LEU A 96 -2.53 -14.78 6.67
C LEU A 96 -2.40 -14.12 8.05
N PRO A 97 -3.53 -13.84 8.72
CA PRO A 97 -3.52 -13.39 10.11
C PRO A 97 -2.89 -14.42 11.04
N GLU A 98 -2.08 -13.95 11.97
CA GLU A 98 -1.51 -14.76 13.03
C GLU A 98 -1.67 -14.07 14.40
N PRO A 99 -1.53 -14.80 15.53
CA PRO A 99 -1.60 -14.24 16.87
C PRO A 99 -0.61 -13.11 17.11
N ASP A 100 -1.09 -12.01 17.79
CA ASP A 100 -0.24 -10.94 18.31
C ASP A 100 -0.55 -10.67 19.80
N LEU A 101 -1.26 -9.61 20.20
CA LEU A 101 -1.70 -9.46 21.60
C LEU A 101 -2.71 -10.54 22.02
N ALA A 102 -3.53 -11.03 21.10
CA ALA A 102 -4.26 -12.28 21.33
C ALA A 102 -3.35 -13.47 21.04
N GLU A 103 -3.24 -14.41 21.96
CA GLU A 103 -2.51 -15.66 21.76
C GLU A 103 -3.31 -16.71 20.96
N LYS A 104 -4.64 -16.63 21.04
CA LYS A 104 -5.59 -17.49 20.33
C LYS A 104 -6.96 -16.86 20.27
N TRP A 105 -7.81 -17.40 19.42
CA TRP A 105 -9.23 -17.04 19.31
C TRP A 105 -10.09 -18.23 18.99
N GLU A 106 -11.38 -18.08 19.27
CA GLU A 106 -12.43 -19.02 18.95
C GLU A 106 -13.51 -18.30 18.15
N VAL A 107 -14.18 -19.02 17.25
CA VAL A 107 -15.27 -18.48 16.44
C VAL A 107 -16.45 -19.44 16.45
N ASN A 108 -17.68 -18.90 16.53
CA ASN A 108 -18.89 -19.69 16.41
C ASN A 108 -19.09 -20.18 14.95
N LYS A 109 -20.00 -21.15 14.77
CA LYS A 109 -20.26 -21.77 13.47
C LYS A 109 -20.65 -20.76 12.38
N ASP A 110 -21.32 -19.67 12.75
CA ASP A 110 -21.84 -18.67 11.82
C ASP A 110 -20.82 -17.56 11.51
N GLY A 111 -19.63 -17.59 12.11
CA GLY A 111 -18.59 -16.57 11.89
C GLY A 111 -18.91 -15.18 12.44
N THR A 112 -19.92 -15.07 13.31
CA THR A 112 -20.40 -13.77 13.84
C THR A 112 -19.98 -13.48 15.27
N VAL A 113 -19.56 -14.48 16.04
CA VAL A 113 -19.08 -14.33 17.42
C VAL A 113 -17.66 -14.84 17.53
N TRP A 114 -16.77 -13.97 17.96
CA TRP A 114 -15.36 -14.26 18.13
C TRP A 114 -14.94 -13.99 19.56
N ILE A 115 -14.16 -14.90 20.14
CA ILE A 115 -13.62 -14.78 21.50
C ILE A 115 -12.10 -14.78 21.39
N PHE A 116 -11.45 -13.69 21.83
CA PHE A 116 -10.01 -13.55 21.85
C PHE A 116 -9.47 -13.72 23.25
N HIS A 117 -8.41 -14.51 23.40
CA HIS A 117 -7.68 -14.69 24.64
C HIS A 117 -6.37 -13.91 24.57
N LEU A 118 -6.20 -12.94 25.47
CA LEU A 118 -5.03 -12.07 25.49
C LEU A 118 -3.87 -12.77 26.21
N ARG A 119 -2.68 -12.65 25.63
CA ARG A 119 -1.45 -13.11 26.26
C ARG A 119 -1.04 -12.25 27.44
N ASP A 120 -0.07 -12.73 28.22
CA ASP A 120 0.58 -11.93 29.25
C ASP A 120 1.56 -10.93 28.61
N ALA A 121 1.01 -9.82 28.16
CA ALA A 121 1.74 -8.68 27.62
C ALA A 121 1.74 -7.50 28.60
N LYS A 122 2.75 -6.64 28.49
CA LYS A 122 2.85 -5.41 29.26
C LYS A 122 3.06 -4.21 28.37
N TRP A 123 2.52 -3.09 28.79
CA TRP A 123 2.80 -1.77 28.23
C TRP A 123 4.25 -1.35 28.53
N PHE A 124 4.77 -0.35 27.82
CA PHE A 124 6.13 0.18 28.03
C PHE A 124 6.37 0.69 29.45
N ASP A 125 5.33 1.05 30.20
CA ASP A 125 5.40 1.45 31.60
C ASP A 125 5.33 0.27 32.59
N GLY A 126 5.31 -0.96 32.06
CA GLY A 126 5.30 -2.20 32.84
C GLY A 126 3.93 -2.66 33.33
N LYS A 127 2.85 -1.90 33.11
CA LYS A 127 1.48 -2.31 33.46
C LYS A 127 1.00 -3.43 32.53
N PRO A 128 0.14 -4.35 33.03
CA PRO A 128 -0.40 -5.42 32.21
C PRO A 128 -1.38 -4.90 31.16
N VAL A 129 -1.38 -5.54 29.98
CA VAL A 129 -2.44 -5.38 28.98
C VAL A 129 -3.64 -6.18 29.40
N SER A 130 -4.84 -5.60 29.28
CA SER A 130 -6.09 -6.20 29.70
C SER A 130 -7.20 -6.05 28.64
N ALA A 131 -8.28 -6.80 28.83
CA ALA A 131 -9.50 -6.67 28.04
C ALA A 131 -10.13 -5.27 28.12
N ASP A 132 -9.92 -4.54 29.22
CA ASP A 132 -10.37 -3.16 29.36
C ASP A 132 -9.71 -2.23 28.34
N ASP A 133 -8.43 -2.45 28.00
CA ASP A 133 -7.72 -1.67 26.97
C ASP A 133 -8.31 -1.91 25.58
N VAL A 134 -8.66 -3.17 25.28
CA VAL A 134 -9.28 -3.53 24.00
C VAL A 134 -10.67 -2.89 23.89
N VAL A 135 -11.53 -3.12 24.90
CA VAL A 135 -12.89 -2.55 24.93
C VAL A 135 -12.87 -1.02 24.84
N PHE A 136 -11.95 -0.38 25.56
CA PHE A 136 -11.74 1.06 25.51
C PHE A 136 -11.34 1.52 24.11
N THR A 137 -10.36 0.84 23.47
CA THR A 137 -9.86 1.21 22.16
C THR A 137 -10.96 1.16 21.10
N TYR A 138 -11.76 0.09 21.08
CA TYR A 138 -12.85 -0.04 20.10
C TYR A 138 -13.99 0.91 20.40
N ASN A 139 -14.55 0.86 21.63
CA ASN A 139 -15.81 1.53 21.93
C ASN A 139 -15.65 3.04 22.15
N GLN A 140 -14.51 3.50 22.68
CA GLN A 140 -14.31 4.91 23.03
C GLN A 140 -13.38 5.66 22.07
N ILE A 141 -12.62 4.95 21.23
CA ILE A 141 -11.73 5.60 20.26
C ILE A 141 -12.18 5.31 18.83
N TYR A 142 -12.13 4.05 18.35
CA TYR A 142 -12.42 3.76 16.94
C TYR A 142 -13.86 4.08 16.55
N TYR A 143 -14.82 3.80 17.42
CA TYR A 143 -16.25 4.05 17.15
C TYR A 143 -16.73 5.42 17.64
N ASN A 144 -15.85 6.23 18.22
CA ASN A 144 -16.21 7.58 18.66
C ASN A 144 -16.41 8.50 17.44
N PRO A 145 -17.61 9.09 17.25
CA PRO A 145 -17.87 9.94 16.09
C PRO A 145 -17.07 11.25 16.08
N ASN A 146 -16.54 11.66 17.23
CA ASN A 146 -15.73 12.88 17.38
C ASN A 146 -14.23 12.63 17.10
N ILE A 147 -13.81 11.38 16.87
CA ILE A 147 -12.43 11.02 16.53
C ILE A 147 -12.40 10.66 15.04
N PRO A 148 -11.71 11.44 14.18
CA PRO A 148 -11.67 11.21 12.74
C PRO A 148 -10.70 10.07 12.39
N SER A 149 -11.04 8.85 12.82
CA SER A 149 -10.26 7.63 12.54
C SER A 149 -10.63 7.03 11.20
N SER A 150 -9.64 6.76 10.34
CA SER A 150 -9.82 5.98 9.11
C SER A 150 -10.02 4.49 9.39
N ALA A 151 -9.60 3.99 10.55
CA ALA A 151 -9.77 2.60 10.95
C ALA A 151 -11.26 2.21 11.09
N LYS A 152 -12.15 3.16 11.35
CA LYS A 152 -13.58 2.89 11.48
C LYS A 152 -14.16 2.16 10.26
N ASP A 153 -13.72 2.52 9.05
CA ASP A 153 -14.26 1.95 7.81
C ASP A 153 -13.92 0.45 7.67
N VAL A 154 -12.76 0.02 8.19
CA VAL A 154 -12.36 -1.39 8.19
C VAL A 154 -12.86 -2.17 9.42
N LEU A 155 -13.37 -1.47 10.43
CA LEU A 155 -13.91 -2.04 11.67
C LEU A 155 -15.45 -2.05 11.70
N THR A 156 -16.08 -1.96 10.54
CA THR A 156 -17.54 -2.01 10.38
C THR A 156 -17.92 -2.99 9.27
N VAL A 157 -19.10 -3.59 9.36
CA VAL A 157 -19.69 -4.36 8.27
C VAL A 157 -21.01 -3.69 7.89
N GLU A 158 -21.16 -3.34 6.61
CA GLU A 158 -22.30 -2.57 6.12
C GLU A 158 -22.57 -1.29 6.95
N GLY A 159 -21.50 -0.61 7.34
CA GLY A 159 -21.55 0.61 8.16
C GLY A 159 -21.92 0.40 9.64
N LYS A 160 -22.10 -0.86 10.07
CA LYS A 160 -22.41 -1.19 11.46
C LYS A 160 -21.15 -1.63 12.21
N PRO A 161 -20.85 -1.05 13.39
CA PRO A 161 -19.70 -1.43 14.19
C PRO A 161 -19.84 -2.82 14.80
N PHE A 162 -18.72 -3.45 15.13
CA PHE A 162 -18.69 -4.65 15.94
C PHE A 162 -19.08 -4.31 17.39
N LYS A 163 -19.83 -5.17 18.05
CA LYS A 163 -20.04 -5.08 19.50
C LYS A 163 -18.83 -5.71 20.18
N VAL A 164 -18.15 -4.96 21.05
CA VAL A 164 -16.94 -5.39 21.75
C VAL A 164 -17.19 -5.38 23.25
N GLU A 165 -17.05 -6.55 23.88
CA GLU A 165 -17.41 -6.78 25.29
C GLU A 165 -16.27 -7.49 26.03
N LYS A 166 -16.00 -7.05 27.25
CA LYS A 166 -15.11 -7.77 28.18
C LYS A 166 -15.85 -9.00 28.73
N VAL A 167 -15.21 -10.16 28.67
CA VAL A 167 -15.67 -11.37 29.34
C VAL A 167 -15.01 -11.50 30.71
N ASP A 168 -13.69 -11.38 30.73
CA ASP A 168 -12.85 -11.28 31.92
C ASP A 168 -11.60 -10.42 31.61
N ASP A 169 -10.61 -10.35 32.50
CA ASP A 169 -9.43 -9.48 32.33
C ASP A 169 -8.56 -9.86 31.13
N LYS A 170 -8.65 -11.09 30.63
CA LYS A 170 -7.85 -11.61 29.52
C LYS A 170 -8.70 -12.07 28.34
N THR A 171 -10.02 -11.94 28.42
CA THR A 171 -10.92 -12.46 27.39
C THR A 171 -11.85 -11.36 26.87
N VAL A 172 -11.85 -11.19 25.55
CA VAL A 172 -12.69 -10.21 24.84
C VAL A 172 -13.57 -10.92 23.83
N LYS A 173 -14.85 -10.54 23.81
CA LYS A 173 -15.84 -11.03 22.87
C LYS A 173 -16.17 -9.95 21.84
N PHE A 174 -16.11 -10.33 20.56
CA PHE A 174 -16.63 -9.55 19.45
C PHE A 174 -17.88 -10.19 18.89
N THR A 175 -18.91 -9.38 18.66
CA THR A 175 -20.13 -9.81 17.96
C THR A 175 -20.27 -8.94 16.72
N LEU A 176 -20.25 -9.57 15.56
CA LEU A 176 -20.31 -8.93 14.25
C LEU A 176 -21.75 -8.89 13.76
N PRO A 177 -22.17 -7.85 13.04
CA PRO A 177 -23.50 -7.77 12.43
C PRO A 177 -23.79 -8.89 11.42
N LYS A 178 -22.73 -9.35 10.72
CA LYS A 178 -22.71 -10.45 9.75
C LYS A 178 -21.35 -11.13 9.77
N PRO A 179 -21.19 -12.33 9.19
CA PRO A 179 -19.87 -12.91 8.94
C PRO A 179 -18.99 -11.91 8.19
N PHE A 180 -17.71 -11.88 8.50
CA PHE A 180 -16.78 -10.93 7.93
C PHE A 180 -15.43 -11.60 7.67
N ALA A 181 -15.13 -11.90 6.40
CA ALA A 181 -14.02 -12.73 6.00
C ALA A 181 -12.64 -12.17 6.40
N VAL A 182 -12.52 -10.83 6.42
CA VAL A 182 -11.25 -10.15 6.78
C VAL A 182 -11.21 -9.68 8.23
N PHE A 183 -12.08 -10.21 9.09
CA PHE A 183 -12.18 -9.77 10.48
C PHE A 183 -10.85 -9.88 11.22
N LEU A 184 -10.12 -10.98 11.08
CA LEU A 184 -8.82 -11.15 11.71
C LEU A 184 -7.77 -10.13 11.22
N ASN A 185 -7.82 -9.72 9.95
CA ASN A 185 -6.97 -8.63 9.46
C ASN A 185 -7.44 -7.27 9.99
N ALA A 186 -8.75 -7.05 10.12
CA ALA A 186 -9.29 -5.80 10.62
C ALA A 186 -8.86 -5.55 12.09
N VAL A 187 -8.83 -6.59 12.92
CA VAL A 187 -8.44 -6.46 14.35
C VAL A 187 -6.92 -6.40 14.58
N SER A 188 -6.12 -6.26 13.52
CA SER A 188 -4.70 -5.92 13.62
C SER A 188 -4.44 -4.43 13.92
N GLN A 189 -5.49 -3.61 13.98
CA GLN A 189 -5.36 -2.20 14.37
C GLN A 189 -4.78 -2.07 15.79
N PRO A 190 -3.97 -1.03 16.06
CA PRO A 190 -3.32 -0.82 17.37
C PRO A 190 -4.29 -0.83 18.55
N ILE A 191 -3.97 -1.59 19.59
CA ILE A 191 -4.64 -1.49 20.89
C ILE A 191 -3.94 -0.41 21.71
N LEU A 192 -4.71 0.38 22.46
CA LEU A 192 -4.26 1.59 23.11
C LEU A 192 -4.45 1.52 24.64
N PRO A 193 -3.51 2.12 25.42
CA PRO A 193 -3.52 2.05 26.87
C PRO A 193 -4.63 2.93 27.48
N LYS A 194 -5.68 2.31 28.01
CA LYS A 194 -6.78 3.00 28.68
C LYS A 194 -6.28 3.91 29.79
N HIS A 195 -5.38 3.43 30.63
CA HIS A 195 -4.89 4.16 31.79
C HIS A 195 -4.12 5.46 31.47
N ILE A 196 -3.66 5.60 30.22
CA ILE A 196 -2.98 6.84 29.74
C ILE A 196 -3.98 7.76 29.03
N LEU A 197 -4.87 7.17 28.21
CA LEU A 197 -5.64 7.94 27.20
C LEU A 197 -7.08 8.23 27.62
N GLU A 198 -7.63 7.55 28.63
CA GLU A 198 -9.04 7.69 29.00
C GLU A 198 -9.42 9.15 29.33
N LYS A 199 -8.54 9.87 30.04
CA LYS A 199 -8.76 11.27 30.37
C LYS A 199 -8.86 12.15 29.12
N SER A 200 -7.92 11.98 28.18
CA SER A 200 -7.89 12.79 26.94
C SER A 200 -9.09 12.51 26.05
N VAL A 201 -9.58 11.26 26.02
CA VAL A 201 -10.81 10.89 25.29
C VAL A 201 -12.02 11.58 25.92
N LYS A 202 -12.19 11.50 27.25
CA LYS A 202 -13.29 12.16 27.98
C LYS A 202 -13.29 13.67 27.81
N GLU A 203 -12.12 14.30 27.73
CA GLU A 203 -11.97 15.75 27.53
C GLU A 203 -12.04 16.16 26.04
N GLY A 204 -12.24 15.23 25.10
CA GLY A 204 -12.26 15.52 23.65
C GLY A 204 -10.89 15.92 23.08
N LYS A 205 -9.80 15.67 23.80
CA LYS A 205 -8.43 16.06 23.43
C LYS A 205 -7.64 14.93 22.75
N PHE A 206 -8.21 13.74 22.63
CA PHE A 206 -7.54 12.57 22.06
C PHE A 206 -6.90 12.82 20.67
N PRO A 207 -7.54 13.53 19.71
CA PRO A 207 -6.92 13.79 18.41
C PRO A 207 -5.61 14.60 18.48
N SER A 208 -5.40 15.34 19.54
CA SER A 208 -4.19 16.15 19.77
C SER A 208 -3.20 15.51 20.76
N THR A 209 -3.43 14.26 21.16
CA THR A 209 -2.45 13.50 21.96
C THR A 209 -1.32 12.96 21.09
N TRP A 210 -0.16 12.74 21.70
CA TRP A 210 1.01 12.17 21.07
C TRP A 210 1.41 12.86 19.74
N THR A 211 1.53 14.17 19.83
CA THR A 211 2.07 14.97 18.74
C THR A 211 3.58 14.75 18.60
N VAL A 212 4.16 15.25 17.52
CA VAL A 212 5.62 15.23 17.30
C VAL A 212 6.45 15.98 18.35
N ASN A 213 5.79 16.81 19.18
CA ASN A 213 6.40 17.54 20.30
C ASN A 213 6.20 16.84 21.65
N THR A 214 5.48 15.72 21.69
CA THR A 214 5.31 14.93 22.90
C THR A 214 6.63 14.29 23.28
N ASP A 215 6.99 14.30 24.57
CA ASP A 215 8.15 13.55 25.04
C ASP A 215 8.00 12.07 24.63
N PRO A 216 8.95 11.51 23.87
CA PRO A 216 8.87 10.15 23.38
C PRO A 216 8.58 9.11 24.47
N THR A 217 9.07 9.33 25.70
CA THR A 217 8.86 8.42 26.84
C THR A 217 7.41 8.36 27.31
N GLN A 218 6.57 9.31 26.92
CA GLN A 218 5.14 9.35 27.26
C GLN A 218 4.29 8.58 26.23
N ILE A 219 4.88 8.11 25.12
CA ILE A 219 4.20 7.33 24.11
C ILE A 219 4.25 5.86 24.55
N ILE A 220 3.17 5.39 25.13
CA ILE A 220 3.08 4.08 25.75
C ILE A 220 2.42 3.09 24.79
N GLY A 221 3.20 2.15 24.29
CA GLY A 221 2.78 1.08 23.40
C GLY A 221 3.15 -0.30 23.93
N THR A 222 3.00 -1.31 23.10
CA THR A 222 3.32 -2.73 23.40
C THR A 222 4.32 -3.32 22.42
N GLY A 223 4.65 -2.59 21.35
CA GLY A 223 5.45 -3.07 20.23
C GLY A 223 6.87 -3.53 20.59
N PRO A 224 7.60 -4.07 19.61
CA PRO A 224 8.96 -4.59 19.81
C PRO A 224 9.97 -3.50 20.21
N TYR A 225 9.71 -2.25 19.87
CA TYR A 225 10.55 -1.11 20.21
C TYR A 225 9.75 -0.02 20.88
N ARG A 226 10.40 0.75 21.77
CA ARG A 226 9.92 2.01 22.33
C ARG A 226 10.67 3.18 21.74
N LEU A 227 10.00 4.31 21.59
CA LEU A 227 10.60 5.55 21.15
C LEU A 227 11.30 6.21 22.35
N VAL A 228 12.58 6.55 22.20
CA VAL A 228 13.36 7.19 23.27
C VAL A 228 13.83 8.59 22.92
N LYS A 229 13.96 8.90 21.62
CA LYS A 229 14.33 10.24 21.18
C LYS A 229 13.76 10.54 19.79
N TYR A 230 13.25 11.75 19.63
CA TYR A 230 12.83 12.29 18.34
C TYR A 230 13.34 13.71 18.19
N VAL A 231 14.21 13.93 17.23
CA VAL A 231 14.71 15.26 16.86
C VAL A 231 14.23 15.55 15.45
N GLN A 232 13.21 16.41 15.34
CA GLN A 232 12.56 16.73 14.07
C GLN A 232 13.58 17.21 13.04
N GLY A 233 13.42 16.77 11.81
CA GLY A 233 14.33 17.06 10.69
C GLY A 233 15.68 16.37 10.76
N GLN A 234 15.96 15.59 11.79
CA GLN A 234 17.27 14.97 11.98
C GLN A 234 17.21 13.45 12.15
N TYR A 235 16.63 12.95 13.26
CA TYR A 235 16.61 11.52 13.54
C TYR A 235 15.60 11.09 14.59
N VAL A 236 15.31 9.80 14.58
CA VAL A 236 14.49 9.10 15.58
C VAL A 236 15.33 7.95 16.15
N ILE A 237 15.31 7.75 17.47
CA ILE A 237 15.99 6.63 18.16
C ILE A 237 14.95 5.77 18.87
N TYR A 238 15.08 4.47 18.65
CA TYR A 238 14.29 3.45 19.32
C TYR A 238 15.20 2.53 20.11
N GLU A 239 14.68 2.03 21.23
CA GLU A 239 15.28 0.96 22.00
C GLU A 239 14.34 -0.24 22.05
N ARG A 240 14.89 -1.43 22.15
CA ARG A 240 14.12 -2.65 22.31
C ARG A 240 13.23 -2.56 23.57
N ASN A 241 11.97 -2.96 23.42
CA ASN A 241 11.04 -3.05 24.53
C ASN A 241 11.46 -4.19 25.49
N PRO A 242 11.81 -3.90 26.75
CA PRO A 242 12.23 -4.94 27.70
C PRO A 242 11.09 -5.90 28.08
N TYR A 243 9.85 -5.50 27.86
CA TYR A 243 8.63 -6.27 28.17
C TYR A 243 8.05 -7.01 26.96
N TYR A 244 8.69 -6.92 25.78
CA TYR A 244 8.19 -7.60 24.60
C TYR A 244 8.20 -9.11 24.79
N TRP A 245 7.09 -9.75 24.46
CA TRP A 245 6.82 -11.15 24.81
C TRP A 245 7.41 -12.17 23.85
N GLU A 246 7.66 -11.77 22.60
CA GLU A 246 8.13 -12.68 21.55
C GLU A 246 9.51 -13.22 21.88
N LYS A 247 9.67 -14.53 21.63
CA LYS A 247 10.93 -15.25 21.81
C LYS A 247 11.16 -16.13 20.59
N ASP A 248 12.43 -16.41 20.32
CA ASP A 248 12.81 -17.42 19.34
C ASP A 248 12.64 -18.85 19.90
N GLU A 249 12.94 -19.85 19.05
CA GLU A 249 12.83 -21.26 19.41
C GLU A 249 13.76 -21.68 20.58
N LYS A 250 14.82 -20.90 20.88
CA LYS A 250 15.71 -21.11 22.01
C LYS A 250 15.30 -20.32 23.26
N GLY A 251 14.19 -19.60 23.19
CA GLY A 251 13.70 -18.78 24.29
C GLY A 251 14.40 -17.43 24.44
N GLN A 252 15.25 -16.99 23.49
CA GLN A 252 15.84 -15.66 23.48
C GLN A 252 14.77 -14.63 23.14
N LYS A 253 14.81 -13.49 23.83
CA LYS A 253 13.88 -12.38 23.56
C LYS A 253 14.13 -11.75 22.19
N LEU A 254 13.05 -11.49 21.48
CA LEU A 254 13.03 -10.71 20.25
C LEU A 254 12.69 -9.24 20.53
N PRO A 255 13.03 -8.32 19.65
CA PRO A 255 13.95 -8.45 18.50
C PRO A 255 15.42 -8.56 18.95
N TYR A 256 16.28 -9.12 18.11
CA TYR A 256 17.72 -9.24 18.43
C TYR A 256 18.44 -7.90 18.43
N ILE A 257 18.09 -6.99 17.50
CA ILE A 257 18.66 -5.64 17.42
C ILE A 257 18.17 -4.82 18.62
N VAL A 258 19.10 -4.27 19.40
CA VAL A 258 18.75 -3.58 20.64
C VAL A 258 18.38 -2.11 20.45
N SER A 259 18.83 -1.48 19.35
CA SER A 259 18.47 -0.10 19.03
C SER A 259 18.32 0.12 17.53
N ILE A 260 17.50 1.10 17.16
CA ILE A 260 17.33 1.56 15.77
C ILE A 260 17.53 3.08 15.75
N LYS A 261 18.42 3.55 14.89
CA LYS A 261 18.57 4.98 14.57
C LYS A 261 18.07 5.23 13.16
N SER A 262 16.97 5.97 13.04
CA SER A 262 16.38 6.37 11.76
C SER A 262 16.71 7.84 11.48
N GLN A 263 17.55 8.11 10.48
CA GLN A 263 17.87 9.48 10.04
C GLN A 263 16.77 10.01 9.11
N ILE A 264 16.37 11.26 9.28
CA ILE A 264 15.38 11.90 8.40
C ILE A 264 16.13 12.54 7.24
N ILE A 265 15.99 11.96 6.04
CA ILE A 265 16.68 12.36 4.82
C ILE A 265 15.66 12.53 3.71
N LYS A 266 15.32 13.78 3.41
CA LYS A 266 14.27 14.12 2.44
C LYS A 266 14.69 13.88 0.99
N ASP A 267 15.98 14.04 0.70
CA ASP A 267 16.55 13.86 -0.63
C ASP A 267 16.99 12.41 -0.83
N PRO A 268 16.43 11.69 -1.82
CA PRO A 268 16.80 10.32 -2.10
C PRO A 268 18.25 10.14 -2.56
N ASP A 269 18.84 11.14 -3.24
CA ASP A 269 20.22 11.07 -3.70
C ASP A 269 21.19 11.20 -2.51
N VAL A 270 20.84 12.02 -1.51
CA VAL A 270 21.57 12.09 -0.23
C VAL A 270 21.44 10.78 0.54
N SER A 271 20.25 10.15 0.51
CA SER A 271 20.03 8.83 1.15
C SER A 271 20.93 7.76 0.52
N LEU A 272 21.06 7.74 -0.81
CA LEU A 272 21.98 6.85 -1.52
C LEU A 272 23.44 7.09 -1.09
N VAL A 273 23.87 8.35 -1.03
CA VAL A 273 25.24 8.71 -0.62
C VAL A 273 25.52 8.21 0.80
N LYS A 274 24.58 8.42 1.73
CA LYS A 274 24.72 7.93 3.13
C LYS A 274 24.78 6.41 3.23
N PHE A 275 24.01 5.69 2.41
CA PHE A 275 24.14 4.25 2.33
C PHE A 275 25.52 3.85 1.78
N LEU A 276 25.97 4.43 0.69
CA LEU A 276 27.28 4.11 0.10
C LEU A 276 28.45 4.42 1.06
N SER A 277 28.36 5.49 1.86
CA SER A 277 29.37 5.86 2.88
C SER A 277 29.34 4.98 4.14
N GLY A 278 28.33 4.13 4.34
CA GLY A 278 28.18 3.28 5.53
C GLY A 278 27.47 3.95 6.69
N GLU A 279 26.87 5.12 6.47
CA GLU A 279 26.07 5.81 7.48
C GLU A 279 24.65 5.25 7.61
N SER A 280 24.19 4.45 6.64
CA SER A 280 22.97 3.68 6.66
C SER A 280 23.23 2.20 6.39
N ASP A 281 22.49 1.31 7.01
CA ASP A 281 22.65 -0.14 6.89
C ASP A 281 21.68 -0.74 5.85
N ILE A 282 20.60 -0.03 5.56
CA ILE A 282 19.55 -0.46 4.63
C ILE A 282 19.24 0.70 3.68
N TYR A 283 19.01 0.37 2.41
CA TYR A 283 18.60 1.33 1.38
C TYR A 283 17.56 0.70 0.45
N GLY A 284 16.41 1.35 0.30
CA GLY A 284 15.42 1.01 -0.72
C GLY A 284 15.95 1.39 -2.11
N VAL A 285 16.16 0.41 -2.97
CA VAL A 285 16.83 0.61 -4.26
C VAL A 285 15.85 1.17 -5.28
N ARG A 286 16.16 2.37 -5.82
CA ARG A 286 15.48 2.89 -7.01
C ARG A 286 16.11 2.26 -8.26
N ALA A 287 15.33 2.07 -9.32
CA ALA A 287 15.83 1.52 -10.58
C ALA A 287 17.00 2.31 -11.14
N THR A 288 16.98 3.64 -11.00
CA THR A 288 18.04 4.56 -11.42
C THR A 288 19.36 4.39 -10.67
N ASP A 289 19.34 3.83 -9.47
CA ASP A 289 20.51 3.71 -8.60
C ASP A 289 21.20 2.34 -8.74
N LEU A 290 20.54 1.40 -9.40
CA LEU A 290 20.96 0.01 -9.43
C LEU A 290 22.39 -0.18 -9.96
N SER A 291 22.74 0.42 -11.09
CA SER A 291 24.08 0.31 -11.67
C SER A 291 25.16 0.77 -10.69
N LYS A 292 24.95 1.93 -10.06
CA LYS A 292 25.89 2.49 -9.08
C LYS A 292 26.01 1.61 -7.83
N LEU A 293 24.90 1.02 -7.39
CA LEU A 293 24.91 0.09 -6.26
C LEU A 293 25.64 -1.21 -6.60
N LEU A 294 25.44 -1.78 -7.79
CA LEU A 294 26.14 -2.98 -8.24
C LEU A 294 27.67 -2.76 -8.32
N GLU A 295 28.11 -1.65 -8.89
CA GLU A 295 29.53 -1.28 -8.99
C GLU A 295 30.22 -1.18 -7.61
N ASN A 296 29.49 -0.73 -6.59
CA ASN A 296 30.03 -0.48 -5.26
C ASN A 296 29.75 -1.61 -4.25
N ALA A 297 29.02 -2.66 -4.63
CA ALA A 297 28.53 -3.67 -3.70
C ALA A 297 29.65 -4.40 -2.92
N LYS A 298 30.73 -4.80 -3.63
CA LYS A 298 31.88 -5.47 -3.02
C LYS A 298 32.64 -4.56 -2.05
N LYS A 299 32.97 -3.34 -2.49
CA LYS A 299 33.68 -2.36 -1.67
C LYS A 299 32.86 -1.93 -0.46
N GLY A 300 31.56 -1.79 -0.67
CA GLY A 300 30.61 -1.37 0.37
C GLY A 300 30.17 -2.47 1.30
N ASP A 301 30.54 -3.72 1.08
CA ASP A 301 30.15 -4.89 1.86
C ASP A 301 28.63 -4.97 2.12
N TYR A 302 27.86 -5.00 1.02
CA TYR A 302 26.42 -5.15 1.04
C TYR A 302 25.90 -6.07 -0.07
N THR A 303 24.72 -6.58 0.11
CA THR A 303 24.00 -7.40 -0.85
C THR A 303 22.72 -6.68 -1.26
N ILE A 304 22.35 -6.78 -2.55
CA ILE A 304 21.09 -6.29 -3.07
C ILE A 304 20.12 -7.46 -3.16
N TYR A 305 18.96 -7.31 -2.53
CA TYR A 305 17.90 -8.31 -2.54
C TYR A 305 16.74 -7.82 -3.39
N ASN A 306 16.27 -8.68 -4.31
CA ASN A 306 15.00 -8.50 -5.01
C ASN A 306 13.91 -9.23 -4.22
N LEU A 307 12.96 -8.49 -3.70
CA LEU A 307 11.83 -8.99 -2.90
C LEU A 307 10.64 -9.41 -3.78
N GLY A 308 10.77 -9.22 -5.11
CA GLY A 308 9.73 -9.54 -6.08
C GLY A 308 8.75 -8.41 -6.33
N ALA A 309 7.65 -8.75 -7.01
CA ALA A 309 6.59 -7.79 -7.31
C ALA A 309 5.89 -7.31 -6.03
N THR A 310 5.56 -6.03 -6.01
CA THR A 310 4.73 -5.43 -4.96
C THR A 310 3.24 -5.48 -5.35
N PRO A 311 2.31 -5.32 -4.42
CA PRO A 311 0.91 -5.08 -4.75
C PRO A 311 0.66 -3.70 -5.37
N SER A 312 1.69 -2.84 -5.43
CA SER A 312 1.60 -1.51 -6.03
C SER A 312 1.43 -1.60 -7.55
N THR A 313 0.58 -0.76 -8.08
CA THR A 313 0.31 -0.69 -9.53
C THR A 313 0.53 0.71 -10.06
N LEU A 314 1.08 0.80 -11.26
CA LEU A 314 1.13 2.03 -12.04
C LEU A 314 0.15 1.93 -13.18
N PHE A 315 -0.63 2.98 -13.40
CA PHE A 315 -1.66 2.99 -14.43
C PHE A 315 -1.90 4.40 -14.99
N LEU A 316 -2.49 4.41 -16.18
CA LEU A 316 -3.12 5.56 -16.82
C LEU A 316 -4.64 5.43 -16.66
N PHE A 317 -5.34 6.53 -16.41
CA PHE A 317 -6.80 6.54 -16.49
C PHE A 317 -7.33 7.86 -17.03
N PHE A 318 -8.55 7.80 -17.55
CA PHE A 318 -9.30 8.92 -18.10
C PHE A 318 -10.42 9.35 -17.17
N ASN A 319 -10.72 10.62 -17.15
CA ASN A 319 -11.85 11.16 -16.43
C ASN A 319 -13.16 10.75 -17.10
N GLN A 320 -13.96 9.96 -16.42
CA GLN A 320 -15.27 9.50 -16.91
C GLN A 320 -16.42 10.15 -16.14
N ASN A 321 -16.12 11.09 -15.22
CA ASN A 321 -17.12 11.76 -14.40
C ASN A 321 -17.99 12.70 -15.26
N PRO A 322 -19.32 12.49 -15.32
CA PRO A 322 -20.21 13.34 -16.12
C PRO A 322 -20.29 14.79 -15.64
N LYS A 323 -19.79 15.08 -14.42
CA LYS A 323 -19.70 16.42 -13.82
C LYS A 323 -18.32 17.06 -13.97
N ALA A 324 -17.38 16.40 -14.65
CA ALA A 324 -16.05 16.96 -14.86
C ALA A 324 -16.13 18.23 -15.73
N PRO A 325 -15.30 19.25 -15.43
CA PRO A 325 -15.24 20.48 -16.23
C PRO A 325 -14.37 20.29 -17.48
N ILE A 326 -14.69 19.27 -18.28
CA ILE A 326 -14.03 18.93 -19.54
C ILE A 326 -15.05 18.96 -20.69
N GLU A 327 -14.55 19.08 -21.92
CA GLU A 327 -15.38 19.09 -23.11
C GLU A 327 -16.21 17.81 -23.23
N LYS A 328 -17.51 17.94 -23.50
CA LYS A 328 -18.45 16.81 -23.53
C LYS A 328 -18.12 15.76 -24.59
N TYR A 329 -17.52 16.18 -25.72
CA TYR A 329 -17.11 15.23 -26.77
C TYR A 329 -15.93 14.38 -26.28
N LYS A 330 -14.97 14.93 -25.50
CA LYS A 330 -13.89 14.18 -24.87
C LYS A 330 -14.41 13.20 -23.84
N LEU A 331 -15.39 13.63 -23.03
CA LEU A 331 -16.03 12.74 -22.06
C LEU A 331 -16.67 11.53 -22.73
N LYS A 332 -17.35 11.71 -23.89
CA LYS A 332 -17.89 10.58 -24.69
C LYS A 332 -16.78 9.60 -25.11
N TRP A 333 -15.61 10.10 -25.52
CA TRP A 333 -14.47 9.25 -25.87
C TRP A 333 -13.99 8.45 -24.66
N PHE A 334 -13.79 9.13 -23.51
CA PHE A 334 -13.23 8.53 -22.29
C PHE A 334 -14.17 7.51 -21.65
N GLN A 335 -15.47 7.68 -21.78
CA GLN A 335 -16.49 6.74 -21.32
C GLN A 335 -16.60 5.50 -22.22
N ASN A 336 -16.12 5.56 -23.47
CA ASN A 336 -16.17 4.43 -24.41
C ASN A 336 -15.10 3.37 -24.04
N THR A 337 -15.55 2.17 -23.69
CA THR A 337 -14.65 1.06 -23.33
C THR A 337 -13.68 0.70 -24.45
N LYS A 338 -14.13 0.68 -25.72
CA LYS A 338 -13.24 0.39 -26.86
C LYS A 338 -12.16 1.45 -27.03
N PHE A 339 -12.47 2.71 -26.74
CA PHE A 339 -11.46 3.78 -26.72
C PHE A 339 -10.37 3.44 -25.69
N ARG A 340 -10.73 3.11 -24.46
CA ARG A 340 -9.77 2.76 -23.40
C ARG A 340 -8.98 1.50 -23.75
N GLN A 341 -9.62 0.49 -24.34
CA GLN A 341 -8.95 -0.71 -24.84
C GLN A 341 -7.94 -0.40 -25.95
N ALA A 342 -8.29 0.50 -26.89
CA ALA A 342 -7.36 0.96 -27.92
C ALA A 342 -6.11 1.62 -27.31
N ILE A 343 -6.30 2.52 -26.34
CA ILE A 343 -5.17 3.12 -25.63
C ILE A 343 -4.36 2.05 -24.89
N SER A 344 -5.00 1.03 -24.30
CA SER A 344 -4.30 -0.06 -23.61
C SER A 344 -3.39 -0.87 -24.54
N TYR A 345 -3.81 -1.11 -25.82
CA TYR A 345 -2.96 -1.71 -26.85
C TYR A 345 -1.79 -0.80 -27.28
N ALA A 346 -1.91 0.52 -27.11
CA ALA A 346 -0.85 1.46 -27.44
C ALA A 346 0.21 1.64 -26.34
N VAL A 347 0.06 0.97 -25.19
CA VAL A 347 1.03 1.03 -24.09
C VAL A 347 2.11 -0.04 -24.25
N ASP A 348 3.35 0.36 -24.53
CA ASP A 348 4.51 -0.54 -24.60
C ASP A 348 5.02 -0.89 -23.18
N ARG A 349 4.34 -1.86 -22.54
CA ARG A 349 4.66 -2.28 -21.16
C ARG A 349 6.03 -2.93 -21.05
N GLU A 350 6.45 -3.71 -22.05
CA GLU A 350 7.77 -4.33 -22.07
C GLU A 350 8.87 -3.28 -22.31
N GLY A 351 8.66 -2.33 -23.21
CA GLY A 351 9.54 -1.19 -23.39
C GLY A 351 9.69 -0.36 -22.12
N ILE A 352 8.57 -0.05 -21.47
CA ILE A 352 8.55 0.68 -20.18
C ILE A 352 9.31 -0.10 -19.10
N LYS A 353 9.06 -1.40 -18.93
CA LYS A 353 9.79 -2.27 -18.00
C LYS A 353 11.30 -2.19 -18.22
N ASN A 354 11.74 -2.29 -19.49
CA ASN A 354 13.16 -2.34 -19.80
C ASN A 354 13.84 -0.96 -19.73
N ILE A 355 13.19 0.07 -20.27
CA ILE A 355 13.79 1.42 -20.40
C ILE A 355 13.69 2.20 -19.09
N VAL A 356 12.52 2.16 -18.42
CA VAL A 356 12.25 2.98 -17.25
C VAL A 356 12.64 2.26 -15.95
N TYR A 357 12.40 0.95 -15.90
CA TYR A 357 12.62 0.17 -14.69
C TYR A 357 13.85 -0.77 -14.75
N ASN A 358 14.67 -0.70 -15.81
CA ASN A 358 15.85 -1.57 -15.97
C ASN A 358 15.51 -3.07 -15.77
N GLY A 359 14.35 -3.51 -16.25
CA GLY A 359 13.84 -4.87 -16.06
C GLY A 359 13.16 -5.13 -14.71
N LEU A 360 13.18 -4.18 -13.77
CA LEU A 360 12.68 -4.33 -12.39
C LEU A 360 11.20 -3.97 -12.23
N ALA A 361 10.39 -4.42 -13.15
CA ALA A 361 8.94 -4.30 -13.09
C ALA A 361 8.30 -5.48 -13.81
N THR A 362 7.06 -5.78 -13.48
CA THR A 362 6.25 -6.79 -14.18
C THR A 362 5.14 -6.06 -14.95
N PRO A 363 5.04 -6.25 -16.28
CA PRO A 363 3.89 -5.78 -17.04
C PRO A 363 2.59 -6.34 -16.50
N ILE A 364 1.59 -5.49 -16.29
CA ILE A 364 0.28 -5.87 -15.79
C ILE A 364 -0.84 -5.27 -16.64
N TYR A 365 -1.96 -5.98 -16.74
CA TYR A 365 -3.13 -5.58 -17.53
C TYR A 365 -4.39 -5.39 -16.67
N THR A 366 -4.28 -5.73 -15.39
CA THR A 366 -5.34 -5.60 -14.38
C THR A 366 -4.72 -5.18 -13.05
N ALA A 367 -5.55 -4.95 -12.03
CA ALA A 367 -5.11 -4.56 -10.69
C ALA A 367 -4.36 -5.68 -9.93
N VAL A 368 -4.50 -6.92 -10.37
CA VAL A 368 -3.85 -8.07 -9.72
C VAL A 368 -2.39 -8.15 -10.15
N THR A 369 -1.50 -8.13 -9.18
CA THR A 369 -0.05 -8.23 -9.41
C THR A 369 0.48 -9.61 -8.98
N PRO A 370 1.68 -10.03 -9.42
CA PRO A 370 2.28 -11.28 -8.96
C PRO A 370 2.52 -11.37 -7.44
N ALA A 371 2.41 -10.26 -6.72
CA ALA A 371 2.47 -10.25 -5.26
C ALA A 371 1.27 -10.98 -4.64
N ASP A 372 0.08 -10.83 -5.20
CA ASP A 372 -1.09 -11.59 -4.78
C ASP A 372 -1.13 -12.96 -5.46
N ARG A 373 -0.50 -13.92 -4.83
CA ARG A 373 -0.31 -15.28 -5.36
C ARG A 373 -1.58 -16.11 -5.42
N ARG A 374 -2.65 -15.69 -4.74
CA ARG A 374 -3.95 -16.38 -4.74
C ARG A 374 -4.79 -15.97 -5.94
N LEU A 375 -4.73 -14.69 -6.29
CA LEU A 375 -5.52 -14.12 -7.38
C LEU A 375 -4.75 -14.05 -8.70
N TYR A 376 -3.43 -13.99 -8.65
CA TYR A 376 -2.62 -13.84 -9.85
C TYR A 376 -2.62 -15.12 -10.69
N ASP A 377 -3.17 -14.99 -11.89
CA ASP A 377 -3.10 -15.99 -12.94
C ASP A 377 -2.90 -15.25 -14.27
N GLU A 378 -1.72 -15.44 -14.85
CA GLU A 378 -1.33 -14.74 -16.06
C GLU A 378 -2.30 -15.01 -17.24
N ASN A 379 -2.95 -16.17 -17.27
CA ASN A 379 -3.80 -16.60 -18.37
C ASN A 379 -5.30 -16.33 -18.13
N TYR A 380 -5.69 -15.95 -16.94
CA TYR A 380 -7.10 -15.73 -16.58
C TYR A 380 -7.61 -14.34 -16.99
N TYR A 381 -6.74 -13.34 -16.91
CA TYR A 381 -7.12 -11.95 -17.14
C TYR A 381 -6.92 -11.54 -18.60
N PRO A 382 -7.72 -10.59 -19.12
CA PRO A 382 -7.56 -10.08 -20.48
C PRO A 382 -6.19 -9.39 -20.64
N LYS A 383 -5.56 -9.61 -21.80
CA LYS A 383 -4.27 -9.01 -22.15
C LYS A 383 -4.41 -8.03 -23.31
N TYR A 384 -3.66 -6.96 -23.24
CA TYR A 384 -3.57 -5.92 -24.27
C TYR A 384 -2.10 -5.74 -24.68
N PRO A 385 -1.50 -6.72 -25.39
CA PRO A 385 -0.11 -6.63 -25.81
C PRO A 385 0.09 -5.44 -26.73
N TYR A 386 1.25 -4.81 -26.64
CA TYR A 386 1.58 -3.63 -27.46
C TYR A 386 1.36 -3.88 -28.94
N ASN A 387 0.44 -3.13 -29.54
CA ASN A 387 0.08 -3.24 -30.95
C ASN A 387 -0.58 -1.96 -31.42
N LEU A 388 0.21 -1.04 -31.97
CA LEU A 388 -0.27 0.24 -32.49
C LEU A 388 -1.25 0.10 -33.66
N GLN A 389 -1.07 -0.91 -34.52
CA GLN A 389 -1.98 -1.19 -35.63
C GLN A 389 -3.38 -1.55 -35.10
N LYS A 390 -3.44 -2.48 -34.15
CA LYS A 390 -4.68 -2.88 -33.49
C LYS A 390 -5.35 -1.71 -32.79
N ALA A 391 -4.59 -0.88 -32.09
CA ALA A 391 -5.08 0.32 -31.42
C ALA A 391 -5.77 1.27 -32.43
N LYS A 392 -5.10 1.56 -33.55
CA LYS A 392 -5.64 2.41 -34.62
C LYS A 392 -6.90 1.81 -35.22
N GLU A 393 -6.91 0.52 -35.53
CA GLU A 393 -8.10 -0.19 -36.08
C GLU A 393 -9.31 -0.07 -35.16
N ILE A 394 -9.11 -0.23 -33.83
CA ILE A 394 -10.20 -0.07 -32.86
C ILE A 394 -10.74 1.37 -32.88
N LEU A 395 -9.85 2.38 -32.88
CA LEU A 395 -10.27 3.79 -32.95
C LEU A 395 -11.07 4.09 -34.21
N LEU A 396 -10.62 3.60 -35.35
CA LEU A 396 -11.38 3.74 -36.62
C LEU A 396 -12.76 3.04 -36.55
N SER A 397 -12.83 1.86 -35.91
CA SER A 397 -14.07 1.10 -35.74
C SER A 397 -15.13 1.80 -34.89
N ILE A 398 -14.72 2.73 -34.03
CA ILE A 398 -15.64 3.51 -33.17
C ILE A 398 -15.93 4.92 -33.71
N GLY A 399 -15.56 5.18 -34.97
CA GLY A 399 -15.98 6.35 -35.71
C GLY A 399 -14.92 7.44 -35.91
N PHE A 400 -13.70 7.27 -35.43
CA PHE A 400 -12.61 8.18 -35.74
C PHE A 400 -12.17 8.01 -37.21
N LYS A 401 -11.70 9.10 -37.81
CA LYS A 401 -11.16 9.14 -39.18
C LYS A 401 -9.84 9.86 -39.21
N GLU A 402 -8.94 9.42 -40.09
CA GLU A 402 -7.64 10.06 -40.26
C GLU A 402 -7.77 11.34 -41.09
N GLY A 403 -7.26 12.44 -40.58
CA GLY A 403 -7.16 13.71 -41.29
C GLY A 403 -5.93 13.77 -42.20
N LYS A 404 -5.88 14.80 -43.06
CA LYS A 404 -4.73 15.03 -43.96
C LYS A 404 -3.43 15.32 -43.24
N ASP A 405 -3.50 15.75 -42.00
CA ASP A 405 -2.37 16.04 -41.12
C ASP A 405 -1.87 14.81 -40.32
N GLY A 406 -2.46 13.64 -40.58
CA GLY A 406 -2.09 12.38 -39.92
C GLY A 406 -2.68 12.18 -38.51
N TYR A 407 -3.53 13.12 -38.05
CA TYR A 407 -4.26 12.96 -36.80
C TYR A 407 -5.64 12.36 -36.99
N LEU A 408 -6.17 11.79 -35.92
CA LEU A 408 -7.54 11.26 -35.92
C LEU A 408 -8.53 12.35 -35.50
N TYR A 409 -9.73 12.27 -36.09
CA TYR A 409 -10.86 13.17 -35.84
C TYR A 409 -12.12 12.35 -35.59
N ASP A 410 -12.96 12.80 -34.67
CA ASP A 410 -14.25 12.18 -34.44
C ASP A 410 -15.27 12.56 -35.57
N SER A 411 -16.48 12.03 -35.46
CA SER A 411 -17.54 12.29 -36.45
C SER A 411 -18.02 13.74 -36.47
N GLU A 412 -17.77 14.50 -35.43
CA GLU A 412 -18.11 15.92 -35.28
C GLU A 412 -16.98 16.84 -35.76
N GLY A 413 -15.80 16.27 -36.14
CA GLY A 413 -14.63 17.00 -36.64
C GLY A 413 -13.67 17.45 -35.54
N HIS A 414 -13.82 16.98 -34.32
CA HIS A 414 -12.89 17.30 -33.25
C HIS A 414 -11.64 16.42 -33.35
N LYS A 415 -10.48 17.06 -33.35
CA LYS A 415 -9.18 16.37 -33.32
C LYS A 415 -9.03 15.52 -32.06
N LEU A 416 -8.62 14.26 -32.21
CA LEU A 416 -8.37 13.39 -31.06
C LEU A 416 -7.10 13.86 -30.31
N SER A 417 -7.34 14.64 -29.27
CA SER A 417 -6.31 15.19 -28.41
C SER A 417 -6.73 15.23 -26.96
N PHE A 418 -5.76 15.07 -26.05
CA PHE A 418 -6.00 15.21 -24.62
C PHE A 418 -4.76 15.62 -23.84
N THR A 419 -5.00 16.19 -22.66
CA THR A 419 -3.94 16.49 -21.68
C THR A 419 -3.72 15.30 -20.77
N LEU A 420 -2.45 14.87 -20.69
CA LEU A 420 -1.99 13.81 -19.80
C LEU A 420 -1.16 14.43 -18.69
N ILE A 421 -1.57 14.27 -17.43
CA ILE A 421 -0.89 14.85 -16.29
C ILE A 421 -0.26 13.78 -15.39
N THR A 422 0.81 14.15 -14.70
CA THR A 422 1.43 13.36 -13.62
C THR A 422 2.06 14.31 -12.60
N ASN A 423 2.62 13.77 -11.51
CA ASN A 423 3.39 14.59 -10.56
C ASN A 423 4.79 14.88 -11.10
N ALA A 424 5.16 16.14 -11.11
CA ALA A 424 6.51 16.59 -11.45
C ALA A 424 7.55 16.02 -10.47
N GLY A 425 8.76 15.75 -10.98
CA GLY A 425 9.86 15.21 -10.19
C GLY A 425 9.85 13.69 -10.00
N ASN A 426 8.80 13.00 -10.45
CA ASN A 426 8.81 11.54 -10.54
C ASN A 426 9.34 11.13 -11.92
N LYS A 427 10.62 10.82 -11.99
CA LYS A 427 11.33 10.55 -13.26
C LYS A 427 10.75 9.35 -14.01
N GLU A 428 10.32 8.33 -13.31
CA GLU A 428 9.70 7.14 -13.91
C GLU A 428 8.39 7.51 -14.62
N ARG A 429 7.50 8.24 -13.94
CA ARG A 429 6.21 8.67 -14.52
C ARG A 429 6.39 9.67 -15.65
N GLU A 430 7.35 10.56 -15.53
CA GLU A 430 7.69 11.52 -16.60
C GLU A 430 8.22 10.79 -17.84
N ALA A 431 9.09 9.80 -17.68
CA ALA A 431 9.59 8.98 -18.78
C ALA A 431 8.46 8.20 -19.47
N ILE A 432 7.57 7.58 -18.68
CA ILE A 432 6.38 6.87 -19.19
C ILE A 432 5.47 7.82 -19.95
N GLY A 433 5.20 9.02 -19.42
CA GLY A 433 4.36 10.02 -20.09
C GLY A 433 4.91 10.43 -21.45
N ASN A 434 6.23 10.57 -21.56
CA ASN A 434 6.88 10.87 -22.84
C ASN A 434 6.83 9.70 -23.82
N ILE A 435 7.04 8.44 -23.35
CA ILE A 435 6.90 7.25 -24.19
C ILE A 435 5.46 7.16 -24.74
N LEU A 436 4.46 7.31 -23.89
CA LEU A 436 3.05 7.28 -24.28
C LEU A 436 2.69 8.38 -25.28
N LYS A 437 3.17 9.60 -25.06
CA LYS A 437 2.99 10.73 -26.00
C LYS A 437 3.50 10.38 -27.40
N GLU A 438 4.71 9.82 -27.50
CA GLU A 438 5.30 9.46 -28.79
C GLU A 438 4.57 8.28 -29.46
N ASP A 439 4.19 7.24 -28.70
CA ASP A 439 3.48 6.08 -29.27
C ASP A 439 2.06 6.45 -29.73
N LEU A 440 1.35 7.25 -28.96
CA LEU A 440 0.01 7.72 -29.33
C LEU A 440 0.04 8.64 -30.55
N ARG A 441 1.11 9.47 -30.69
CA ARG A 441 1.30 10.28 -31.88
C ARG A 441 1.43 9.44 -33.17
N LYS A 442 2.07 8.27 -33.10
CA LYS A 442 2.23 7.37 -34.26
C LYS A 442 0.90 6.85 -34.80
N ILE A 443 -0.13 6.83 -33.97
CA ILE A 443 -1.49 6.40 -34.36
C ILE A 443 -2.48 7.57 -34.52
N GLY A 444 -1.96 8.81 -34.58
CA GLY A 444 -2.76 10.00 -34.85
C GLY A 444 -3.44 10.62 -33.64
N ILE A 445 -2.97 10.37 -32.42
CA ILE A 445 -3.46 11.01 -31.20
C ILE A 445 -2.45 12.06 -30.72
N GLU A 446 -2.96 13.26 -30.43
CA GLU A 446 -2.15 14.33 -29.86
C GLU A 446 -2.24 14.32 -28.33
N VAL A 447 -1.08 14.21 -27.66
CA VAL A 447 -1.01 14.24 -26.21
C VAL A 447 -0.23 15.45 -25.71
N ASN A 448 -0.91 16.30 -24.93
CA ASN A 448 -0.28 17.39 -24.21
C ASN A 448 0.14 16.90 -22.82
N PHE A 449 1.41 16.48 -22.67
CA PHE A 449 1.92 15.92 -21.43
C PHE A 449 2.45 17.01 -20.49
N GLN A 450 2.04 16.97 -19.19
CA GLN A 450 2.39 17.96 -18.18
C GLN A 450 2.71 17.31 -16.83
N GLY A 451 3.80 17.78 -16.20
CA GLY A 451 4.11 17.49 -14.79
C GLY A 451 3.55 18.59 -13.88
N LEU A 452 2.84 18.21 -12.81
CA LEU A 452 2.24 19.12 -11.83
C LEU A 452 2.85 18.88 -10.45
N ASP A 453 2.85 19.92 -9.60
CA ASP A 453 3.06 19.71 -8.17
C ASP A 453 2.09 18.65 -7.63
N PHE A 454 2.58 17.78 -6.73
CA PHE A 454 1.79 16.62 -6.28
C PHE A 454 0.49 17.03 -5.59
N ASN A 455 0.50 18.08 -4.77
CA ASN A 455 -0.72 18.53 -4.08
C ASN A 455 -1.73 19.12 -5.06
N ASN A 456 -1.24 19.79 -6.12
CA ASN A 456 -2.09 20.30 -7.19
C ASN A 456 -2.71 19.14 -7.99
N LEU A 457 -1.90 18.15 -8.36
CA LEU A 457 -2.39 16.92 -9.01
C LEU A 457 -3.51 16.27 -8.20
N VAL A 458 -3.27 16.04 -6.91
CA VAL A 458 -4.26 15.46 -5.99
C VAL A 458 -5.53 16.30 -5.90
N SER A 459 -5.41 17.63 -5.85
CA SER A 459 -6.56 18.53 -5.81
C SER A 459 -7.40 18.41 -7.09
N LYS A 460 -6.75 18.30 -8.27
CA LYS A 460 -7.44 18.07 -9.54
C LYS A 460 -8.19 16.74 -9.55
N LEU A 461 -7.59 15.67 -9.01
CA LEU A 461 -8.21 14.34 -8.99
C LEU A 461 -9.39 14.23 -8.02
N MET A 462 -9.28 14.81 -6.84
CA MET A 462 -10.17 14.48 -5.73
C MET A 462 -11.11 15.62 -5.31
N SER A 463 -10.80 16.85 -5.72
CA SER A 463 -11.60 18.02 -5.30
C SER A 463 -12.33 18.68 -6.47
N ASN A 464 -11.60 18.98 -7.53
CA ASN A 464 -12.11 19.78 -8.66
C ASN A 464 -12.49 18.93 -9.87
N TYR A 465 -11.97 17.69 -9.95
CA TYR A 465 -12.13 16.78 -11.10
C TYR A 465 -11.72 17.39 -12.44
N ASP A 466 -10.82 18.39 -12.41
CA ASP A 466 -10.35 19.14 -13.57
C ASP A 466 -9.10 18.46 -14.16
N PHE A 467 -9.31 17.34 -14.83
CA PHE A 467 -8.27 16.59 -15.56
C PHE A 467 -8.90 15.80 -16.69
N GLU A 468 -8.12 15.47 -17.73
CA GLU A 468 -8.54 14.62 -18.83
C GLU A 468 -7.99 13.20 -18.69
N ALA A 469 -6.66 13.07 -18.55
CA ALA A 469 -5.98 11.81 -18.33
C ALA A 469 -4.83 11.96 -17.30
N VAL A 470 -4.56 10.90 -16.54
CA VAL A 470 -3.55 10.93 -15.46
C VAL A 470 -2.73 9.65 -15.45
N ILE A 471 -1.41 9.77 -15.29
CA ILE A 471 -0.54 8.67 -14.86
C ILE A 471 -0.28 8.81 -13.37
N ILE A 472 -0.65 7.79 -12.61
CA ILE A 472 -0.40 7.71 -11.17
C ILE A 472 -0.29 6.24 -10.74
N GLY A 473 0.17 5.98 -9.53
CA GLY A 473 0.19 4.65 -8.94
C GLY A 473 -0.62 4.58 -7.65
N LEU A 474 -1.07 3.40 -7.32
CA LEU A 474 -1.63 3.05 -6.02
C LEU A 474 -0.74 2.02 -5.35
N THR A 475 -0.55 2.17 -4.05
CA THR A 475 -0.11 1.08 -3.18
C THR A 475 -1.25 0.10 -3.07
N GLY A 476 -1.08 -1.11 -3.56
CA GLY A 476 -2.08 -2.14 -3.41
C GLY A 476 -2.15 -2.69 -1.98
N SER A 477 -3.13 -3.53 -1.74
CA SER A 477 -3.25 -4.35 -0.54
C SER A 477 -3.16 -5.82 -0.93
N MET A 478 -2.65 -6.66 -0.03
CA MET A 478 -2.60 -8.11 -0.24
C MET A 478 -3.98 -8.76 -0.19
N ASP A 479 -4.96 -8.08 0.37
CA ASP A 479 -6.36 -8.49 0.31
C ASP A 479 -7.19 -7.39 -0.36
N PRO A 480 -7.95 -7.71 -1.42
CA PRO A 480 -8.72 -6.74 -2.20
C PRO A 480 -9.74 -5.94 -1.39
N TYR A 481 -10.24 -6.48 -0.27
CA TYR A 481 -11.17 -5.78 0.60
C TYR A 481 -10.62 -4.42 1.04
N PHE A 482 -9.33 -4.33 1.37
CA PHE A 482 -8.73 -3.08 1.86
C PHE A 482 -8.51 -2.01 0.77
N SER A 483 -8.74 -2.37 -0.49
CA SER A 483 -8.78 -1.44 -1.62
C SER A 483 -10.18 -1.26 -2.21
N GLN A 484 -11.23 -1.75 -1.54
CA GLN A 484 -12.62 -1.65 -2.03
C GLN A 484 -13.08 -0.21 -2.29
N ASN A 485 -12.51 0.77 -1.60
CA ASN A 485 -12.77 2.20 -1.83
C ASN A 485 -12.35 2.70 -3.22
N VAL A 486 -11.50 1.94 -3.93
CA VAL A 486 -11.13 2.17 -5.33
C VAL A 486 -12.16 1.51 -6.26
N TRP A 487 -12.57 0.29 -5.94
CA TRP A 487 -13.32 -0.58 -6.84
C TRP A 487 -14.82 -0.42 -6.75
N LEU A 488 -15.37 -0.25 -5.54
CA LEU A 488 -16.79 0.00 -5.37
C LEU A 488 -17.18 1.34 -5.99
N SER A 489 -18.30 1.37 -6.68
CA SER A 489 -18.81 2.56 -7.35
C SER A 489 -19.03 3.75 -6.40
N SER A 490 -19.42 3.48 -5.15
CA SER A 490 -19.56 4.50 -4.09
C SER A 490 -18.24 4.84 -3.37
N GLY A 491 -17.14 4.19 -3.74
CA GLY A 491 -15.83 4.38 -3.11
C GLY A 491 -15.29 5.80 -3.35
N HIS A 492 -14.74 6.40 -2.32
CA HIS A 492 -14.22 7.77 -2.42
C HIS A 492 -12.91 7.88 -3.23
N MET A 493 -12.27 6.74 -3.51
CA MET A 493 -11.09 6.61 -4.39
C MET A 493 -11.44 6.06 -5.78
N HIS A 494 -12.71 6.05 -6.16
CA HIS A 494 -13.19 5.65 -7.46
C HIS A 494 -12.79 6.68 -8.53
N MET A 495 -11.50 6.69 -8.89
CA MET A 495 -10.79 7.82 -9.50
C MET A 495 -11.32 8.25 -10.84
N TRP A 496 -11.85 7.31 -11.66
CA TRP A 496 -12.36 7.63 -13.00
C TRP A 496 -13.74 8.29 -12.96
N ASN A 497 -14.52 8.08 -11.89
CA ASN A 497 -15.81 8.72 -11.65
C ASN A 497 -16.02 9.00 -10.16
N PRO A 498 -15.24 9.92 -9.56
CA PRO A 498 -15.24 10.16 -8.13
C PRO A 498 -16.59 10.72 -7.63
N LYS A 499 -16.92 10.42 -6.37
CA LYS A 499 -18.18 10.78 -5.68
C LYS A 499 -19.45 10.24 -6.33
N GLN A 500 -19.35 9.18 -7.06
CA GLN A 500 -20.48 8.39 -7.54
C GLN A 500 -21.23 7.80 -6.34
N GLN A 501 -22.56 7.89 -6.34
CA GLN A 501 -23.38 7.39 -5.22
C GLN A 501 -23.89 5.97 -5.47
N LYS A 502 -23.96 5.58 -6.72
CA LYS A 502 -24.44 4.29 -7.20
C LYS A 502 -23.75 3.95 -8.53
N PRO A 503 -23.73 2.69 -8.93
CA PRO A 503 -23.16 2.29 -10.21
C PRO A 503 -23.73 3.11 -11.37
N ALA A 504 -22.87 3.61 -12.24
CA ALA A 504 -23.25 4.31 -13.47
C ALA A 504 -23.43 3.35 -14.64
N THR A 505 -22.91 2.12 -14.52
CA THR A 505 -22.92 1.08 -15.55
C THR A 505 -23.24 -0.28 -14.94
N ASP A 506 -23.70 -1.22 -15.78
CA ASP A 506 -24.00 -2.59 -15.34
C ASP A 506 -22.75 -3.33 -14.85
N TRP A 507 -21.59 -3.07 -15.47
CA TRP A 507 -20.35 -3.72 -15.04
C TRP A 507 -19.88 -3.22 -13.67
N GLU A 508 -20.07 -1.94 -13.34
CA GLU A 508 -19.80 -1.43 -11.99
C GLU A 508 -20.74 -2.06 -10.95
N ALA A 509 -22.02 -2.20 -11.28
CA ALA A 509 -22.97 -2.88 -10.42
C ALA A 509 -22.58 -4.34 -10.13
N GLU A 510 -22.06 -5.05 -11.13
CA GLU A 510 -21.59 -6.42 -10.97
C GLU A 510 -20.29 -6.48 -10.14
N VAL A 511 -19.36 -5.55 -10.32
CA VAL A 511 -18.16 -5.42 -9.46
C VAL A 511 -18.56 -5.16 -8.02
N ASP A 512 -19.48 -4.22 -7.76
CA ASP A 512 -20.01 -3.93 -6.42
C ASP A 512 -20.62 -5.19 -5.79
N ARG A 513 -21.42 -5.95 -6.57
CA ARG A 513 -22.04 -7.20 -6.11
C ARG A 513 -21.00 -8.24 -5.71
N LEU A 514 -19.99 -8.45 -6.55
CA LEU A 514 -18.93 -9.44 -6.32
C LEU A 514 -18.08 -9.08 -5.08
N PHE A 515 -17.69 -7.81 -4.93
CA PHE A 515 -16.94 -7.33 -3.77
C PHE A 515 -17.75 -7.48 -2.48
N ASN A 516 -19.05 -7.14 -2.50
CA ASN A 516 -19.91 -7.29 -1.33
C ASN A 516 -20.13 -8.76 -0.94
N LEU A 517 -20.25 -9.68 -1.91
CA LEU A 517 -20.31 -11.12 -1.64
C LEU A 517 -18.99 -11.63 -1.06
N ALA A 518 -17.85 -11.22 -1.65
CA ALA A 518 -16.54 -11.63 -1.18
C ALA A 518 -16.25 -11.16 0.25
N ALA A 519 -16.77 -9.98 0.65
CA ALA A 519 -16.58 -9.45 1.99
C ALA A 519 -17.16 -10.36 3.11
N VAL A 520 -18.21 -11.13 2.80
CA VAL A 520 -18.91 -12.01 3.76
C VAL A 520 -18.65 -13.50 3.53
N GLU A 521 -17.95 -13.88 2.44
CA GLU A 521 -17.62 -15.28 2.13
C GLU A 521 -16.44 -15.75 2.97
N LEU A 522 -16.65 -16.75 3.82
CA LEU A 522 -15.65 -17.30 4.74
C LEU A 522 -14.77 -18.38 4.08
N ASP A 523 -15.25 -19.05 3.04
CA ASP A 523 -14.43 -19.99 2.26
C ASP A 523 -13.47 -19.21 1.37
N GLN A 524 -12.18 -19.36 1.65
CA GLN A 524 -11.13 -18.58 0.97
C GLN A 524 -11.10 -18.83 -0.54
N ASN A 525 -11.35 -20.06 -1.00
CA ASN A 525 -11.32 -20.37 -2.43
C ASN A 525 -12.50 -19.73 -3.18
N LYS A 526 -13.69 -19.79 -2.59
CA LYS A 526 -14.88 -19.12 -3.15
C LYS A 526 -14.71 -17.60 -3.15
N ARG A 527 -14.13 -17.07 -2.08
CA ARG A 527 -13.84 -15.65 -1.94
C ARG A 527 -12.85 -15.17 -2.99
N ASP A 528 -11.76 -15.92 -3.21
CA ASP A 528 -10.76 -15.62 -4.22
C ASP A 528 -11.37 -15.67 -5.64
N GLU A 529 -12.28 -16.61 -5.90
CA GLU A 529 -12.98 -16.70 -7.18
C GLU A 529 -13.90 -15.48 -7.44
N LEU A 530 -14.61 -14.99 -6.43
CA LEU A 530 -15.40 -13.76 -6.55
C LEU A 530 -14.53 -12.55 -6.91
N TYR A 531 -13.36 -12.40 -6.27
CA TYR A 531 -12.43 -11.34 -6.61
C TYR A 531 -11.82 -11.51 -8.00
N LYS A 532 -11.48 -12.74 -8.41
CA LYS A 532 -10.98 -13.00 -9.78
C LYS A 532 -11.99 -12.57 -10.82
N GLN A 533 -13.27 -12.89 -10.64
CA GLN A 533 -14.35 -12.45 -11.54
C GLN A 533 -14.46 -10.92 -11.58
N ALA A 534 -14.42 -10.24 -10.44
CA ALA A 534 -14.46 -8.79 -10.38
C ALA A 534 -13.28 -8.15 -11.12
N PHE A 535 -12.05 -8.62 -10.88
CA PHE A 535 -10.87 -8.09 -11.56
C PHE A 535 -10.80 -8.44 -13.05
N LYS A 536 -11.42 -9.53 -13.47
CA LYS A 536 -11.60 -9.84 -14.90
C LYS A 536 -12.47 -8.80 -15.57
N ILE A 537 -13.63 -8.45 -15.00
CA ILE A 537 -14.51 -7.40 -15.49
C ILE A 537 -13.76 -6.05 -15.56
N ILE A 538 -13.03 -5.68 -14.49
CA ILE A 538 -12.22 -4.46 -14.47
C ILE A 538 -11.17 -4.49 -15.59
N GLY A 539 -10.51 -5.62 -15.81
CA GLY A 539 -9.56 -5.82 -16.89
C GLY A 539 -10.20 -5.69 -18.28
N GLU A 540 -11.43 -6.17 -18.48
CA GLU A 540 -12.17 -6.03 -19.73
C GLU A 540 -12.63 -4.59 -19.99
N GLN A 541 -13.09 -3.89 -18.96
CA GLN A 541 -13.62 -2.53 -19.06
C GLN A 541 -12.55 -1.44 -19.09
N GLN A 542 -11.33 -1.74 -18.63
CA GLN A 542 -10.19 -0.82 -18.62
C GLN A 542 -10.53 0.58 -18.04
N PRO A 543 -11.20 0.69 -16.88
CA PRO A 543 -11.41 2.00 -16.26
C PRO A 543 -10.07 2.62 -15.85
N MET A 544 -9.10 1.79 -15.52
CA MET A 544 -7.68 2.08 -15.35
C MET A 544 -6.90 1.20 -16.33
N ILE A 545 -6.00 1.79 -17.09
CA ILE A 545 -5.09 1.10 -18.02
C ILE A 545 -3.82 0.81 -17.26
N PHE A 546 -3.70 -0.41 -16.75
CA PHE A 546 -2.55 -0.84 -15.95
C PHE A 546 -1.31 -0.94 -16.82
N ILE A 547 -0.17 -0.53 -16.27
CA ILE A 547 1.10 -0.48 -17.00
C ILE A 547 2.06 -1.51 -16.42
N VAL A 548 2.55 -1.28 -15.21
CA VAL A 548 3.49 -2.18 -14.53
C VAL A 548 3.23 -2.25 -13.02
N ALA A 549 3.63 -3.38 -12.43
CA ALA A 549 3.88 -3.53 -11.00
C ALA A 549 5.41 -3.44 -10.78
N PRO A 550 5.92 -2.41 -10.12
CA PRO A 550 7.34 -2.32 -9.78
C PRO A 550 7.77 -3.48 -8.89
N GLN A 551 9.02 -3.93 -9.05
CA GLN A 551 9.64 -4.86 -8.11
C GLN A 551 10.28 -4.07 -6.97
N GLU A 552 10.18 -4.62 -5.77
CA GLU A 552 10.84 -4.05 -4.61
C GLU A 552 12.25 -4.64 -4.45
N MET A 553 13.19 -3.74 -4.26
CA MET A 553 14.57 -4.12 -4.03
C MET A 553 15.14 -3.37 -2.83
N VAL A 554 16.00 -4.05 -2.08
CA VAL A 554 16.67 -3.49 -0.92
C VAL A 554 18.15 -3.84 -0.95
N ALA A 555 19.00 -2.86 -0.68
CA ALA A 555 20.43 -3.08 -0.42
C ALA A 555 20.64 -3.12 1.10
N VAL A 556 21.30 -4.16 1.58
CA VAL A 556 21.49 -4.45 3.02
C VAL A 556 22.95 -4.72 3.30
N ARG A 557 23.53 -4.05 4.30
CA ARG A 557 24.92 -4.29 4.77
C ARG A 557 25.08 -5.72 5.27
N ASN A 558 26.16 -6.40 4.86
CA ASN A 558 26.43 -7.80 5.20
C ASN A 558 26.77 -8.03 6.69
N LYS A 559 26.98 -6.97 7.46
CA LYS A 559 27.08 -7.05 8.93
C LYS A 559 25.75 -7.43 9.60
N LEU A 560 24.62 -7.11 8.95
CA LEU A 560 23.31 -7.58 9.37
C LEU A 560 23.20 -9.05 8.94
N LYS A 561 23.08 -9.93 9.92
CA LYS A 561 22.94 -11.37 9.72
C LYS A 561 21.63 -11.80 10.35
N ASN A 562 20.89 -12.65 9.67
CA ASN A 562 19.57 -13.20 10.03
C ASN A 562 18.42 -12.25 9.76
#